data_d4f1b557acfd119f86ca8e732324f9fb
#
_entry.id   d4f1b557acfd119f86ca8e732324f9fb
#
_cell.length_a   1.000
_cell.length_b   1.000
_cell.length_c   1.000
_cell.angle_alpha   90.00
_cell.angle_beta   90.00
_cell.angle_gamma   90.00
#
_symmetry.space_group_name_H-M   'P 1'
#
loop_
_entity.id
_entity.type
_entity.pdbx_description
1 polymer ?
#
loop_
_entity_poly.entity_id
_entity_poly.type
_entity_poly.pdbx_seq_one_letter_code
_entity_poly.pdbx_strand_id
1 'polypeptide(L)'
;MEQKVNLKQRLAYNFLRDSKTKFLLYGGAGGGGKSWLGCEWLMQCAYYLPGTRWFVGRNNLKDSRESVTVTFNKVASSHSFTAYKTTNEGIAFDNGSEIVYIDLTYYPVKDPMYERLGSKEYTGGWIEEAGEVHYLAFEVLKTRIGRHMNDVYHVPGKILITCNPKKNWLYREFYKPWKEDKLQAPYAFIQALVQDNPWATEDYIESLRNTKDRVTKERLYFGNWEYDNDPTALCNYDAICDLFTNEFIAPAGESTGSADLAMKGRDRFIAGHWKGNVCFIKLDQEYSTGKSIETDLKRMMIECSIPRSKMIADSDGLGNYLESYLNGIKEFHGGARPINPEFDNLKSECAFKLAEMINNRLLRIVCTEAQRERIIEELSVLKQAHIDADTRKKGII
;
A
#
# COMPACT_ATOMS: atom_id res chain seq x y z
N MET A 1 -26.60 7.10 -34.65
CA MET A 1 -25.38 6.66 -33.94
C MET A 1 -25.79 6.43 -32.51
N GLU A 2 -25.63 5.22 -31.99
CA GLU A 2 -25.84 4.95 -30.58
C GLU A 2 -24.85 5.78 -29.76
N GLN A 3 -25.36 6.47 -28.75
CA GLN A 3 -24.52 7.29 -27.88
C GLN A 3 -23.66 6.34 -26.99
N LYS A 4 -22.34 6.35 -27.20
CA LYS A 4 -21.42 5.59 -26.37
C LYS A 4 -21.47 6.08 -24.93
N VAL A 5 -21.74 5.22 -23.98
CA VAL A 5 -21.83 5.55 -22.54
C VAL A 5 -21.01 4.54 -21.73
N ASN A 6 -20.17 5.05 -20.83
CA ASN A 6 -19.53 4.20 -19.82
C ASN A 6 -20.46 4.06 -18.60
N LEU A 7 -21.12 2.92 -18.50
CA LEU A 7 -22.09 2.66 -17.43
C LEU A 7 -21.47 2.67 -16.03
N LYS A 8 -20.20 2.25 -15.91
CA LYS A 8 -19.49 2.26 -14.62
C LYS A 8 -19.17 3.69 -14.16
N GLN A 9 -18.77 4.58 -15.06
CA GLN A 9 -18.60 6.00 -14.74
C GLN A 9 -19.93 6.63 -14.36
N ARG A 10 -21.02 6.33 -15.07
CA ARG A 10 -22.36 6.81 -14.72
C ARG A 10 -22.78 6.35 -13.31
N LEU A 11 -22.51 5.10 -12.95
CA LEU A 11 -22.74 4.59 -11.60
C LEU A 11 -21.86 5.32 -10.56
N ALA A 12 -20.59 5.61 -10.89
CA ALA A 12 -19.71 6.37 -10.03
C ALA A 12 -20.27 7.77 -9.73
N TYR A 13 -20.83 8.46 -10.72
CA TYR A 13 -21.47 9.76 -10.50
C TYR A 13 -22.66 9.70 -9.54
N ASN A 14 -23.40 8.59 -9.47
CA ASN A 14 -24.46 8.45 -8.48
C ASN A 14 -23.89 8.49 -7.05
N PHE A 15 -22.77 7.77 -6.78
CA PHE A 15 -22.08 7.81 -5.49
C PHE A 15 -21.40 9.16 -5.22
N LEU A 16 -20.80 9.77 -6.25
CA LEU A 16 -20.13 11.08 -6.11
C LEU A 16 -21.12 12.24 -5.86
N ARG A 17 -22.40 12.07 -6.18
CA ARG A 17 -23.47 13.09 -6.00
C ARG A 17 -24.37 12.82 -4.80
N ASP A 18 -24.39 11.59 -4.24
CA ASP A 18 -25.23 11.29 -3.08
C ASP A 18 -24.71 11.97 -1.80
N SER A 19 -25.50 11.95 -0.75
CA SER A 19 -25.16 12.52 0.57
C SER A 19 -24.52 11.50 1.52
N LYS A 20 -24.49 10.21 1.19
CA LYS A 20 -24.09 9.11 2.08
C LYS A 20 -22.67 8.66 1.85
N THR A 21 -22.24 8.56 0.58
CA THR A 21 -20.91 8.11 0.20
C THR A 21 -19.89 9.23 0.35
N LYS A 22 -18.83 9.00 1.09
CA LYS A 22 -17.69 9.92 1.22
C LYS A 22 -16.44 9.42 0.49
N PHE A 23 -16.26 8.11 0.44
CA PHE A 23 -15.07 7.47 -0.12
C PHE A 23 -15.48 6.47 -1.19
N LEU A 24 -15.20 6.81 -2.44
CA LEU A 24 -15.50 5.93 -3.58
C LEU A 24 -14.21 5.39 -4.16
N LEU A 25 -14.01 4.08 -4.10
CA LEU A 25 -12.99 3.40 -4.88
C LEU A 25 -13.57 3.01 -6.24
N TYR A 26 -13.06 3.63 -7.30
CA TYR A 26 -13.28 3.25 -8.68
C TYR A 26 -12.03 2.52 -9.18
N GLY A 27 -11.99 1.21 -9.01
CA GLY A 27 -10.80 0.38 -9.18
C GLY A 27 -11.02 -0.79 -10.12
N GLY A 28 -9.95 -1.26 -10.78
CA GLY A 28 -10.03 -2.39 -11.69
C GLY A 28 -8.96 -2.36 -12.77
N ALA A 29 -9.30 -2.88 -13.94
CA ALA A 29 -8.39 -3.07 -15.06
C ALA A 29 -7.74 -1.77 -15.58
N GLY A 30 -6.66 -1.91 -16.31
CA GLY A 30 -6.13 -0.84 -17.17
C GLY A 30 -7.20 -0.42 -18.19
N GLY A 31 -7.22 0.85 -18.58
CA GLY A 31 -8.16 1.34 -19.60
C GLY A 31 -9.62 1.46 -19.18
N GLY A 32 -9.99 1.22 -17.93
CA GLY A 32 -11.38 1.34 -17.42
C GLY A 32 -11.91 2.78 -17.30
N GLY A 33 -11.19 3.80 -17.79
CA GLY A 33 -11.63 5.19 -17.79
C GLY A 33 -11.45 5.92 -16.47
N LYS A 34 -10.58 5.42 -15.57
CA LYS A 34 -10.35 5.95 -14.22
C LYS A 34 -9.91 7.42 -14.19
N SER A 35 -8.84 7.76 -14.91
CA SER A 35 -8.29 9.13 -14.93
C SER A 35 -9.24 10.10 -15.62
N TRP A 36 -9.98 9.65 -16.63
CA TRP A 36 -11.03 10.46 -17.25
C TRP A 36 -12.11 10.85 -16.24
N LEU A 37 -12.66 9.87 -15.51
CA LEU A 37 -13.65 10.10 -14.47
C LEU A 37 -13.16 11.10 -13.42
N GLY A 38 -11.92 10.94 -12.93
CA GLY A 38 -11.35 11.83 -11.92
C GLY A 38 -11.24 13.28 -12.41
N CYS A 39 -10.70 13.48 -13.61
CA CYS A 39 -10.58 14.80 -14.22
C CYS A 39 -11.94 15.45 -14.49
N GLU A 40 -12.87 14.69 -15.07
CA GLU A 40 -14.21 15.21 -15.40
C GLU A 40 -15.02 15.56 -14.15
N TRP A 41 -14.98 14.70 -13.12
CA TRP A 41 -15.66 14.98 -11.86
C TRP A 41 -15.11 16.25 -11.19
N LEU A 42 -13.80 16.38 -11.07
CA LEU A 42 -13.19 17.56 -10.45
C LEU A 42 -13.43 18.84 -11.29
N MET A 43 -13.39 18.73 -12.62
CA MET A 43 -13.72 19.85 -13.50
C MET A 43 -15.15 20.34 -13.27
N GLN A 44 -16.13 19.43 -13.21
CA GLN A 44 -17.53 19.76 -12.93
C GLN A 44 -17.68 20.38 -11.54
N CYS A 45 -17.08 19.78 -10.50
CA CYS A 45 -17.15 20.32 -9.15
C CYS A 45 -16.55 21.73 -9.06
N ALA A 46 -15.36 21.96 -9.59
CA ALA A 46 -14.72 23.27 -9.56
C ALA A 46 -15.47 24.32 -10.38
N TYR A 47 -16.10 23.93 -11.48
CA TYR A 47 -16.88 24.83 -12.32
C TYR A 47 -18.21 25.24 -11.65
N TYR A 48 -18.99 24.27 -11.14
CA TYR A 48 -20.31 24.54 -10.57
C TYR A 48 -20.30 25.05 -9.13
N LEU A 49 -19.16 24.96 -8.44
CA LEU A 49 -18.99 25.41 -7.06
C LEU A 49 -17.84 26.44 -6.99
N PRO A 50 -18.08 27.71 -7.35
CA PRO A 50 -17.06 28.76 -7.39
C PRO A 50 -16.32 28.93 -6.07
N GLY A 51 -14.99 29.19 -6.11
CA GLY A 51 -14.15 29.41 -4.95
C GLY A 51 -13.80 28.15 -4.16
N THR A 52 -14.17 26.96 -4.64
CA THR A 52 -13.84 25.70 -3.96
C THR A 52 -12.42 25.23 -4.23
N ARG A 53 -11.90 24.43 -3.30
CA ARG A 53 -10.53 23.92 -3.33
C ARG A 53 -10.53 22.39 -3.31
N TRP A 54 -10.03 21.80 -4.39
CA TRP A 54 -9.95 20.37 -4.59
C TRP A 54 -8.51 19.91 -4.63
N PHE A 55 -8.24 18.63 -4.33
CA PHE A 55 -6.90 18.09 -4.52
C PHE A 55 -6.90 16.92 -5.52
N VAL A 56 -5.75 16.73 -6.19
CA VAL A 56 -5.34 15.47 -6.78
C VAL A 56 -4.06 15.03 -6.09
N GLY A 57 -4.12 13.88 -5.43
CA GLY A 57 -2.98 13.30 -4.72
C GLY A 57 -2.43 12.06 -5.42
N ARG A 58 -1.10 11.96 -5.50
CA ARG A 58 -0.39 10.81 -6.02
C ARG A 58 0.90 10.59 -5.23
N ASN A 59 1.42 9.35 -5.26
CA ASN A 59 2.68 9.02 -4.57
C ASN A 59 3.88 9.82 -5.10
N ASN A 60 3.86 10.24 -6.36
CA ASN A 60 4.89 11.09 -6.95
C ASN A 60 4.25 12.30 -7.65
N LEU A 61 4.56 13.49 -7.19
CA LEU A 61 3.99 14.73 -7.72
C LEU A 61 4.32 14.97 -9.20
N LYS A 62 5.51 14.55 -9.67
CA LYS A 62 5.92 14.70 -11.06
C LYS A 62 4.97 13.92 -11.98
N ASP A 63 4.60 12.71 -11.61
CA ASP A 63 3.72 11.86 -12.41
C ASP A 63 2.30 12.45 -12.50
N SER A 64 1.83 13.15 -11.46
CA SER A 64 0.55 13.87 -11.50
C SER A 64 0.53 14.96 -12.56
N ARG A 65 1.64 15.70 -12.68
CA ARG A 65 1.77 16.77 -13.69
C ARG A 65 1.75 16.21 -15.11
N GLU A 66 2.42 15.10 -15.33
CA GLU A 66 2.55 14.49 -16.65
C GLU A 66 1.28 13.76 -17.09
N SER A 67 0.58 13.08 -16.18
CA SER A 67 -0.60 12.26 -16.51
C SER A 67 -1.93 13.01 -16.35
N VAL A 68 -2.15 13.63 -15.18
CA VAL A 68 -3.42 14.27 -14.85
C VAL A 68 -3.65 15.52 -15.68
N THR A 69 -2.64 16.40 -15.82
CA THR A 69 -2.76 17.62 -16.63
C THR A 69 -3.10 17.31 -18.09
N VAL A 70 -2.45 16.30 -18.66
CA VAL A 70 -2.69 15.87 -20.05
C VAL A 70 -4.13 15.35 -20.19
N THR A 71 -4.59 14.51 -19.26
CA THR A 71 -5.94 13.97 -19.28
C THR A 71 -6.98 15.06 -19.04
N PHE A 72 -6.74 15.97 -18.11
CA PHE A 72 -7.63 17.10 -17.84
C PHE A 72 -7.83 17.98 -19.07
N ASN A 73 -6.76 18.33 -19.78
CA ASN A 73 -6.84 19.10 -21.00
C ASN A 73 -7.66 18.40 -22.09
N LYS A 74 -7.56 17.06 -22.21
CA LYS A 74 -8.41 16.28 -23.13
C LYS A 74 -9.88 16.33 -22.74
N VAL A 75 -10.17 16.18 -21.43
CA VAL A 75 -11.54 16.29 -20.89
C VAL A 75 -12.09 17.69 -21.13
N ALA A 76 -11.36 18.74 -20.79
CA ALA A 76 -11.78 20.12 -21.00
C ALA A 76 -12.06 20.41 -22.49
N SER A 77 -11.18 19.96 -23.38
CA SER A 77 -11.36 20.09 -24.83
C SER A 77 -12.61 19.36 -25.32
N SER A 78 -12.93 18.18 -24.80
CA SER A 78 -14.13 17.41 -25.18
C SER A 78 -15.42 18.12 -24.80
N HIS A 79 -15.37 18.97 -23.78
CA HIS A 79 -16.50 19.79 -23.32
C HIS A 79 -16.43 21.24 -23.83
N SER A 80 -15.47 21.59 -24.69
CA SER A 80 -15.22 22.97 -25.13
C SER A 80 -15.03 23.94 -23.96
N PHE A 81 -14.46 23.46 -22.86
CA PHE A 81 -14.25 24.22 -21.65
C PHE A 81 -12.88 24.90 -21.67
N THR A 82 -12.84 26.23 -21.49
CA THR A 82 -11.64 27.07 -21.60
C THR A 82 -11.37 27.97 -20.39
N ALA A 83 -12.30 28.02 -19.43
CA ALA A 83 -12.24 28.94 -18.28
C ALA A 83 -11.30 28.41 -17.17
N TYR A 84 -10.07 28.02 -17.53
CA TYR A 84 -9.06 27.52 -16.60
C TYR A 84 -7.61 27.76 -17.09
N LYS A 85 -6.68 27.66 -16.17
CA LYS A 85 -5.24 27.68 -16.46
C LYS A 85 -4.54 26.52 -15.73
N THR A 86 -3.67 25.81 -16.42
CA THR A 86 -2.79 24.81 -15.81
C THR A 86 -1.53 25.45 -15.29
N THR A 87 -1.09 25.04 -14.09
CA THR A 87 0.15 25.49 -13.44
C THR A 87 0.96 24.28 -12.97
N ASN A 88 2.17 24.51 -12.48
CA ASN A 88 2.96 23.45 -11.86
C ASN A 88 2.35 22.92 -10.56
N GLU A 89 1.48 23.69 -9.92
CA GLU A 89 0.86 23.35 -8.64
C GLU A 89 -0.54 22.75 -8.80
N GLY A 90 -1.12 22.85 -10.01
CA GLY A 90 -2.46 22.34 -10.25
C GLY A 90 -3.19 23.08 -11.38
N ILE A 91 -4.49 23.27 -11.22
CA ILE A 91 -5.39 23.88 -12.20
C ILE A 91 -6.18 24.98 -11.50
N ALA A 92 -6.09 26.20 -11.99
CA ALA A 92 -6.83 27.35 -11.50
C ALA A 92 -8.00 27.66 -12.47
N PHE A 93 -9.17 27.95 -11.93
CA PHE A 93 -10.39 28.29 -12.67
C PHE A 93 -10.66 29.78 -12.57
N ASP A 94 -11.25 30.38 -13.62
CA ASP A 94 -11.57 31.79 -13.67
C ASP A 94 -12.62 32.21 -12.62
N ASN A 95 -13.36 31.26 -12.05
CA ASN A 95 -14.35 31.48 -10.99
C ASN A 95 -13.75 31.43 -9.55
N GLY A 96 -12.42 31.36 -9.42
CA GLY A 96 -11.71 31.32 -8.16
C GLY A 96 -11.55 29.93 -7.55
N SER A 97 -12.10 28.88 -8.20
CA SER A 97 -11.85 27.50 -7.76
C SER A 97 -10.45 27.04 -8.15
N GLU A 98 -9.94 26.03 -7.45
CA GLU A 98 -8.65 25.43 -7.77
C GLU A 98 -8.64 23.89 -7.55
N ILE A 99 -7.83 23.21 -8.34
CA ILE A 99 -7.44 21.81 -8.12
C ILE A 99 -5.94 21.80 -7.86
N VAL A 100 -5.53 21.43 -6.67
CA VAL A 100 -4.12 21.44 -6.22
C VAL A 100 -3.52 20.05 -6.34
N TYR A 101 -2.34 19.92 -6.90
CA TYR A 101 -1.57 18.68 -6.90
C TYR A 101 -0.84 18.51 -5.58
N ILE A 102 -1.00 17.36 -4.93
CA ILE A 102 -0.38 17.06 -3.64
C ILE A 102 0.49 15.81 -3.72
N ASP A 103 1.65 15.90 -3.09
CA ASP A 103 2.57 14.78 -2.93
C ASP A 103 2.11 13.88 -1.78
N LEU A 104 1.84 12.61 -2.08
CA LEU A 104 1.47 11.58 -1.11
C LEU A 104 2.60 10.57 -0.86
N THR A 105 3.83 10.87 -1.28
CA THR A 105 5.00 10.05 -0.98
C THR A 105 5.15 9.86 0.52
N TYR A 106 5.38 8.64 0.96
CA TYR A 106 5.68 8.36 2.36
C TYR A 106 7.14 8.70 2.65
N TYR A 107 7.35 9.54 3.65
CA TYR A 107 8.68 9.94 4.12
C TYR A 107 8.89 9.47 5.57
N PRO A 108 9.37 8.24 5.79
CA PRO A 108 9.41 7.61 7.12
C PRO A 108 10.26 8.36 8.15
N VAL A 109 11.26 9.13 7.71
CA VAL A 109 12.13 9.93 8.58
C VAL A 109 11.71 11.38 8.65
N LYS A 110 11.38 11.98 7.50
CA LYS A 110 11.10 13.42 7.40
C LYS A 110 9.70 13.80 7.87
N ASP A 111 8.71 12.95 7.57
CA ASP A 111 7.30 13.23 7.79
C ASP A 111 6.49 11.92 7.92
N PRO A 112 6.80 11.10 8.97
CA PRO A 112 6.19 9.79 9.14
C PRO A 112 4.69 9.84 9.38
N MET A 113 4.17 10.99 9.83
CA MET A 113 2.75 11.19 10.15
C MET A 113 2.01 12.04 9.12
N TYR A 114 2.63 12.37 7.97
CA TYR A 114 2.05 13.26 6.96
C TYR A 114 1.65 14.64 7.51
N GLU A 115 2.45 15.19 8.42
CA GLU A 115 2.17 16.49 9.05
C GLU A 115 2.08 17.62 8.01
N ARG A 116 2.80 17.52 6.89
CA ARG A 116 2.70 18.46 5.75
C ARG A 116 1.30 18.58 5.15
N LEU A 117 0.44 17.57 5.35
CA LEU A 117 -0.97 17.61 4.96
C LEU A 117 -1.87 18.16 6.07
N GLY A 118 -1.38 18.21 7.30
CA GLY A 118 -2.17 18.51 8.50
C GLY A 118 -2.78 19.90 8.54
N SER A 119 -2.16 20.88 7.90
CA SER A 119 -2.64 22.27 7.84
C SER A 119 -3.50 22.58 6.61
N LYS A 120 -3.75 21.60 5.76
CA LYS A 120 -4.49 21.81 4.52
C LYS A 120 -6.00 21.66 4.72
N GLU A 121 -6.76 22.40 3.93
CA GLU A 121 -8.22 22.35 3.93
C GLU A 121 -8.72 22.25 2.49
N TYR A 122 -9.61 21.28 2.26
CA TYR A 122 -10.15 20.99 0.94
C TYR A 122 -11.67 20.80 0.98
N THR A 123 -12.33 21.12 -0.11
CA THR A 123 -13.72 20.75 -0.35
C THR A 123 -13.87 19.24 -0.50
N GLY A 124 -12.97 18.63 -1.24
CA GLY A 124 -12.84 17.21 -1.51
C GLY A 124 -11.65 16.94 -2.38
N GLY A 125 -11.53 15.73 -2.96
CA GLY A 125 -10.42 15.46 -3.86
C GLY A 125 -10.39 14.06 -4.43
N TRP A 126 -9.28 13.78 -5.12
CA TRP A 126 -9.04 12.52 -5.81
C TRP A 126 -7.64 12.00 -5.48
N ILE A 127 -7.56 10.73 -5.11
CA ILE A 127 -6.29 10.00 -4.98
C ILE A 127 -6.13 9.15 -6.23
N GLU A 128 -5.19 9.53 -7.10
CA GLU A 128 -4.84 8.79 -8.32
C GLU A 128 -3.79 7.73 -8.01
N GLU A 129 -3.91 6.57 -8.67
CA GLU A 129 -3.03 5.41 -8.48
C GLU A 129 -2.80 5.07 -6.99
N ALA A 130 -3.90 5.04 -6.25
CA ALA A 130 -3.90 4.86 -4.80
C ALA A 130 -3.23 3.54 -4.34
N GLY A 131 -3.01 2.60 -5.26
CA GLY A 131 -2.23 1.40 -4.99
C GLY A 131 -0.78 1.67 -4.57
N GLU A 132 -0.25 2.84 -4.89
CA GLU A 132 1.10 3.29 -4.52
C GLU A 132 1.12 4.16 -3.25
N VAL A 133 -0.05 4.60 -2.79
CA VAL A 133 -0.19 5.54 -1.68
C VAL A 133 -0.28 4.80 -0.36
N HIS A 134 0.48 5.26 0.62
CA HIS A 134 0.45 4.72 1.98
C HIS A 134 -0.90 4.99 2.66
N TYR A 135 -1.43 4.01 3.43
CA TYR A 135 -2.73 4.10 4.08
C TYR A 135 -2.89 5.34 4.97
N LEU A 136 -1.85 5.71 5.71
CA LEU A 136 -1.88 6.86 6.60
C LEU A 136 -2.15 8.19 5.85
N ALA A 137 -1.70 8.33 4.60
CA ALA A 137 -2.04 9.50 3.80
C ALA A 137 -3.56 9.61 3.57
N PHE A 138 -4.23 8.49 3.28
CA PHE A 138 -5.68 8.46 3.17
C PHE A 138 -6.36 8.82 4.51
N GLU A 139 -5.89 8.27 5.64
CA GLU A 139 -6.41 8.60 6.98
C GLU A 139 -6.29 10.10 7.29
N VAL A 140 -5.16 10.71 6.99
CA VAL A 140 -4.96 12.15 7.18
C VAL A 140 -5.89 12.95 6.26
N LEU A 141 -5.99 12.59 4.98
CA LEU A 141 -6.84 13.30 4.00
C LEU A 141 -8.33 13.22 4.36
N LYS A 142 -8.80 12.12 4.96
CA LYS A 142 -10.19 12.03 5.48
C LYS A 142 -10.52 13.17 6.46
N THR A 143 -9.54 13.66 7.17
CA THR A 143 -9.72 14.76 8.14
C THR A 143 -9.56 16.14 7.51
N ARG A 144 -9.12 16.23 6.25
CA ARG A 144 -8.82 17.49 5.54
C ARG A 144 -9.89 17.90 4.54
N ILE A 145 -10.81 17.01 4.18
CA ILE A 145 -11.95 17.29 3.31
C ILE A 145 -13.16 17.79 4.10
N GLY A 146 -14.09 18.43 3.40
CA GLY A 146 -15.29 18.98 4.03
C GLY A 146 -15.02 20.27 4.84
N ARG A 147 -13.90 20.96 4.59
CA ARG A 147 -13.42 22.09 5.37
C ARG A 147 -13.26 23.39 4.59
N HIS A 148 -13.55 23.37 3.29
CA HIS A 148 -13.43 24.55 2.44
C HIS A 148 -14.68 24.73 1.59
N MET A 149 -15.50 25.74 1.92
CA MET A 149 -16.75 26.10 1.23
C MET A 149 -17.84 25.00 1.22
N ASN A 150 -17.68 23.91 1.96
CA ASN A 150 -18.66 22.83 2.03
C ASN A 150 -19.97 23.26 2.72
N ASP A 151 -19.88 24.12 3.70
CA ASP A 151 -21.01 24.73 4.40
C ASP A 151 -21.79 25.68 3.49
N VAL A 152 -21.10 26.46 2.66
CA VAL A 152 -21.71 27.40 1.70
C VAL A 152 -22.54 26.68 0.66
N TYR A 153 -22.01 25.56 0.13
CA TYR A 153 -22.68 24.80 -0.94
C TYR A 153 -23.50 23.60 -0.43
N HIS A 154 -23.48 23.35 0.87
CA HIS A 154 -24.13 22.18 1.50
C HIS A 154 -23.72 20.85 0.86
N VAL A 155 -22.44 20.70 0.49
CA VAL A 155 -21.90 19.51 -0.14
C VAL A 155 -21.01 18.73 0.85
N PRO A 156 -21.12 17.39 0.91
CA PRO A 156 -20.25 16.60 1.76
C PRO A 156 -18.82 16.57 1.20
N GLY A 157 -17.83 16.49 2.09
CA GLY A 157 -16.47 16.21 1.68
C GLY A 157 -16.36 14.79 1.12
N LYS A 158 -15.83 14.65 -0.10
CA LYS A 158 -15.67 13.36 -0.79
C LYS A 158 -14.26 13.14 -1.29
N ILE A 159 -13.82 11.89 -1.28
CA ILE A 159 -12.59 11.44 -1.93
C ILE A 159 -12.95 10.36 -2.97
N LEU A 160 -12.66 10.65 -4.23
CA LEU A 160 -12.58 9.63 -5.26
C LEU A 160 -11.20 8.96 -5.14
N ILE A 161 -11.15 7.65 -5.27
CA ILE A 161 -9.93 6.86 -5.19
C ILE A 161 -9.87 6.00 -6.44
N THR A 162 -8.75 6.02 -7.15
CA THR A 162 -8.58 5.20 -8.36
C THR A 162 -7.31 4.38 -8.29
N CYS A 163 -7.37 3.13 -8.73
CA CYS A 163 -6.19 2.25 -8.79
C CYS A 163 -6.42 1.06 -9.72
N ASN A 164 -5.34 0.37 -10.04
CA ASN A 164 -5.39 -1.02 -10.47
C ASN A 164 -5.42 -1.94 -9.24
N PRO A 165 -5.90 -3.20 -9.35
CA PRO A 165 -5.93 -4.14 -8.24
C PRO A 165 -4.57 -4.25 -7.55
N LYS A 166 -4.55 -4.04 -6.23
CA LYS A 166 -3.37 -4.25 -5.39
C LYS A 166 -3.85 -4.71 -4.00
N LYS A 167 -3.26 -5.79 -3.48
CA LYS A 167 -3.60 -6.34 -2.17
C LYS A 167 -2.90 -5.57 -1.04
N ASN A 168 -3.35 -4.34 -0.83
CA ASN A 168 -2.95 -3.47 0.26
C ASN A 168 -4.21 -2.98 1.01
N TRP A 169 -4.17 -1.78 1.59
CA TRP A 169 -5.30 -1.19 2.29
C TRP A 169 -6.57 -1.05 1.43
N LEU A 170 -6.45 -0.88 0.09
CA LEU A 170 -7.58 -0.80 -0.83
C LEU A 170 -8.37 -2.11 -0.88
N TYR A 171 -7.63 -3.24 -0.89
CA TYR A 171 -8.25 -4.56 -0.80
C TYR A 171 -9.00 -4.74 0.52
N ARG A 172 -8.37 -4.37 1.64
CA ARG A 172 -8.91 -4.54 2.99
C ARG A 172 -10.11 -3.64 3.27
N GLU A 173 -10.02 -2.35 2.90
CA GLU A 173 -11.05 -1.36 3.22
C GLU A 173 -12.23 -1.35 2.23
N PHE A 174 -12.01 -1.74 0.96
CA PHE A 174 -13.01 -1.61 -0.09
C PHE A 174 -13.40 -2.94 -0.73
N TYR A 175 -12.42 -3.66 -1.33
CA TYR A 175 -12.74 -4.80 -2.17
C TYR A 175 -13.25 -6.00 -1.36
N LYS A 176 -12.55 -6.40 -0.31
CA LYS A 176 -12.94 -7.56 0.51
C LYS A 176 -14.31 -7.37 1.17
N PRO A 177 -14.60 -6.24 1.86
CA PRO A 177 -15.93 -5.99 2.39
C PRO A 177 -17.02 -5.94 1.30
N TRP A 178 -16.71 -5.40 0.12
CA TRP A 178 -17.64 -5.41 -1.00
C TRP A 178 -17.93 -6.83 -1.51
N LYS A 179 -16.90 -7.66 -1.67
CA LYS A 179 -17.04 -9.06 -2.08
C LYS A 179 -17.85 -9.90 -1.10
N GLU A 180 -17.80 -9.55 0.18
CA GLU A 180 -18.54 -10.21 1.27
C GLU A 180 -19.92 -9.57 1.53
N ASP A 181 -20.39 -8.65 0.67
CA ASP A 181 -21.63 -7.87 0.83
C ASP A 181 -21.72 -7.10 2.18
N LYS A 182 -20.56 -6.72 2.73
CA LYS A 182 -20.43 -6.00 4.01
C LYS A 182 -20.03 -4.54 3.86
N LEU A 183 -19.67 -4.10 2.64
CA LEU A 183 -19.27 -2.72 2.41
C LEU A 183 -20.47 -1.78 2.56
N GLN A 184 -20.37 -0.83 3.48
CA GLN A 184 -21.44 0.11 3.79
C GLN A 184 -20.95 1.55 3.71
N ALA A 185 -21.89 2.49 3.58
CA ALA A 185 -21.58 3.90 3.71
C ALA A 185 -20.78 4.19 4.99
N PRO A 186 -19.81 5.09 4.93
CA PRO A 186 -19.54 6.04 3.85
C PRO A 186 -18.64 5.53 2.71
N TYR A 187 -18.36 4.23 2.62
CA TYR A 187 -17.49 3.60 1.62
C TYR A 187 -18.31 3.02 0.48
N ALA A 188 -17.81 3.12 -0.74
CA ALA A 188 -18.36 2.45 -1.93
C ALA A 188 -17.22 1.95 -2.83
N PHE A 189 -17.50 0.89 -3.59
CA PHE A 189 -16.56 0.31 -4.55
C PHE A 189 -17.25 0.03 -5.88
N ILE A 190 -16.58 0.37 -6.97
CA ILE A 190 -16.97 0.03 -8.33
C ILE A 190 -15.79 -0.63 -9.01
N GLN A 191 -15.98 -1.86 -9.46
CA GLN A 191 -15.04 -2.52 -10.34
C GLN A 191 -15.25 -2.07 -11.77
N ALA A 192 -14.22 -1.47 -12.40
CA ALA A 192 -14.23 -1.03 -13.77
C ALA A 192 -13.17 -1.78 -14.58
N LEU A 193 -13.59 -2.35 -15.69
CA LEU A 193 -12.75 -3.15 -16.59
C LEU A 193 -12.53 -2.38 -17.91
N VAL A 194 -11.54 -2.81 -18.70
CA VAL A 194 -11.31 -2.24 -20.04
C VAL A 194 -12.53 -2.43 -20.93
N GLN A 195 -13.25 -3.55 -20.78
CA GLN A 195 -14.47 -3.88 -21.52
C GLN A 195 -15.66 -2.97 -21.19
N ASP A 196 -15.64 -2.32 -20.01
CA ASP A 196 -16.65 -1.33 -19.62
C ASP A 196 -16.45 0.03 -20.31
N ASN A 197 -15.27 0.23 -20.95
CA ASN A 197 -14.90 1.49 -21.59
C ASN A 197 -15.17 1.45 -23.11
N PRO A 198 -16.25 2.06 -23.61
CA PRO A 198 -16.60 2.01 -25.03
C PRO A 198 -15.65 2.82 -25.93
N TRP A 199 -14.70 3.56 -25.36
CA TRP A 199 -13.66 4.31 -26.10
C TRP A 199 -12.31 3.61 -26.10
N ALA A 200 -12.16 2.46 -25.42
CA ALA A 200 -10.94 1.69 -25.50
C ALA A 200 -10.77 1.14 -26.93
N THR A 201 -9.58 1.30 -27.49
CA THR A 201 -9.26 0.78 -28.82
C THR A 201 -9.07 -0.73 -28.77
N GLU A 202 -9.42 -1.45 -29.84
CA GLU A 202 -9.23 -2.90 -29.90
C GLU A 202 -7.73 -3.27 -29.74
N ASP A 203 -6.83 -2.51 -30.37
CA ASP A 203 -5.37 -2.70 -30.22
C ASP A 203 -4.91 -2.63 -28.74
N TYR A 204 -5.47 -1.71 -27.96
CA TYR A 204 -5.15 -1.61 -26.55
C TYR A 204 -5.73 -2.79 -25.75
N ILE A 205 -6.96 -3.18 -26.03
CA ILE A 205 -7.60 -4.34 -25.41
C ILE A 205 -6.80 -5.61 -25.73
N GLU A 206 -6.38 -5.77 -26.98
CA GLU A 206 -5.58 -6.90 -27.42
C GLU A 206 -4.19 -6.92 -26.77
N SER A 207 -3.54 -5.77 -26.61
CA SER A 207 -2.26 -5.65 -25.92
C SER A 207 -2.34 -6.14 -24.47
N LEU A 208 -3.41 -5.79 -23.76
CA LEU A 208 -3.67 -6.27 -22.40
C LEU A 208 -3.97 -7.78 -22.38
N ARG A 209 -4.77 -8.26 -23.34
CA ARG A 209 -5.11 -9.70 -23.49
C ARG A 209 -3.89 -10.56 -23.75
N ASN A 210 -2.92 -10.04 -24.51
CA ASN A 210 -1.70 -10.73 -24.90
C ASN A 210 -0.54 -10.54 -23.92
N THR A 211 -0.76 -9.89 -22.77
CA THR A 211 0.25 -9.77 -21.70
C THR A 211 0.68 -11.17 -21.26
N LYS A 212 2.00 -11.43 -21.33
CA LYS A 212 2.58 -12.75 -21.02
C LYS A 212 2.63 -13.01 -19.52
N ASP A 213 2.94 -12.00 -18.74
CA ASP A 213 2.94 -12.13 -17.29
C ASP A 213 1.53 -12.34 -16.75
N ARG A 214 1.32 -13.48 -16.10
CA ARG A 214 0.02 -13.92 -15.60
C ARG A 214 -0.56 -12.93 -14.59
N VAL A 215 0.23 -12.50 -13.62
CA VAL A 215 -0.22 -11.62 -12.55
C VAL A 215 -0.60 -10.24 -13.11
N THR A 216 0.22 -9.71 -14.00
CA THR A 216 -0.07 -8.45 -14.70
C THR A 216 -1.34 -8.56 -15.54
N LYS A 217 -1.55 -9.67 -16.25
CA LYS A 217 -2.78 -9.91 -17.03
C LYS A 217 -4.01 -9.99 -16.14
N GLU A 218 -3.94 -10.74 -15.05
CA GLU A 218 -5.03 -10.82 -14.05
C GLU A 218 -5.40 -9.42 -13.51
N ARG A 219 -4.41 -8.62 -13.18
CA ARG A 219 -4.64 -7.27 -12.64
C ARG A 219 -5.15 -6.30 -13.70
N LEU A 220 -4.46 -6.20 -14.85
CA LEU A 220 -4.69 -5.11 -15.80
C LEU A 220 -5.74 -5.44 -16.86
N TYR A 221 -5.95 -6.70 -17.21
CA TYR A 221 -6.97 -7.09 -18.18
C TYR A 221 -8.26 -7.54 -17.51
N PHE A 222 -8.16 -8.48 -16.54
CA PHE A 222 -9.34 -9.00 -15.85
C PHE A 222 -9.78 -8.15 -14.64
N GLY A 223 -8.96 -7.20 -14.19
CA GLY A 223 -9.26 -6.42 -12.99
C GLY A 223 -9.43 -7.30 -11.75
N ASN A 224 -8.76 -8.45 -11.74
CA ASN A 224 -8.87 -9.44 -10.68
C ASN A 224 -8.11 -8.96 -9.44
N TRP A 225 -8.78 -8.84 -8.31
CA TRP A 225 -8.19 -8.46 -7.03
C TRP A 225 -7.61 -9.68 -6.26
N GLU A 226 -7.94 -10.88 -6.71
CA GLU A 226 -7.41 -12.15 -6.19
C GLU A 226 -6.29 -12.71 -7.08
N TYR A 227 -5.53 -11.82 -7.72
CA TYR A 227 -4.52 -12.14 -8.74
C TYR A 227 -3.34 -12.95 -8.22
N ASP A 228 -3.09 -12.94 -6.92
CA ASP A 228 -2.01 -13.66 -6.25
C ASP A 228 -2.49 -14.99 -5.63
N ASN A 229 -3.50 -15.62 -6.15
CA ASN A 229 -3.65 -17.07 -6.07
C ASN A 229 -2.45 -17.72 -6.78
N ASP A 230 -1.27 -17.27 -6.38
CA ASP A 230 0.00 -17.77 -6.85
C ASP A 230 0.31 -19.03 -6.05
N PRO A 231 0.35 -20.20 -6.67
CA PRO A 231 0.69 -21.44 -5.97
C PRO A 231 2.12 -21.40 -5.39
N THR A 232 2.93 -20.41 -5.82
CA THR A 232 4.28 -20.21 -5.30
C THR A 232 4.32 -19.38 -4.04
N ALA A 233 3.28 -18.60 -3.73
CA ALA A 233 3.23 -17.75 -2.54
C ALA A 233 3.28 -18.61 -1.26
N LEU A 234 4.21 -18.30 -0.36
CA LEU A 234 4.34 -19.02 0.90
C LEU A 234 3.27 -18.64 1.91
N CYS A 235 2.91 -17.35 1.95
CA CYS A 235 1.97 -16.82 2.92
C CYS A 235 0.62 -16.49 2.28
N ASN A 236 -0.45 -16.90 2.94
CA ASN A 236 -1.80 -16.47 2.60
C ASN A 236 -2.00 -15.02 3.03
N TYR A 237 -2.48 -14.16 2.15
CA TYR A 237 -2.65 -12.72 2.41
C TYR A 237 -3.53 -12.43 3.64
N ASP A 238 -4.66 -13.12 3.78
CA ASP A 238 -5.52 -12.95 4.96
C ASP A 238 -4.81 -13.35 6.25
N ALA A 239 -3.98 -14.39 6.21
CA ALA A 239 -3.20 -14.82 7.36
C ALA A 239 -2.11 -13.80 7.73
N ILE A 240 -1.50 -13.13 6.74
CA ILE A 240 -0.59 -12.01 7.00
C ILE A 240 -1.33 -10.86 7.70
N CYS A 241 -2.53 -10.52 7.23
CA CYS A 241 -3.34 -9.47 7.86
C CYS A 241 -3.72 -9.81 9.31
N ASP A 242 -4.03 -11.08 9.57
CA ASP A 242 -4.41 -11.58 10.89
C ASP A 242 -3.27 -11.51 11.91
N LEU A 243 -1.98 -11.47 11.50
CA LEU A 243 -0.82 -11.29 12.39
C LEU A 243 -1.00 -10.12 13.37
N PHE A 244 -1.66 -9.07 12.96
CA PHE A 244 -1.79 -7.82 13.72
C PHE A 244 -3.07 -7.77 14.57
N THR A 245 -3.99 -8.71 14.35
CA THR A 245 -5.30 -8.79 15.01
C THR A 245 -5.52 -10.07 15.82
N ASN A 246 -4.56 -10.98 15.85
CA ASN A 246 -4.62 -12.25 16.60
C ASN A 246 -4.49 -12.02 18.12
N GLU A 247 -5.41 -11.25 18.71
CA GLU A 247 -5.39 -10.90 20.14
C GLU A 247 -5.55 -12.10 21.08
N PHE A 248 -6.09 -13.21 20.59
CA PHE A 248 -6.18 -14.45 21.33
C PHE A 248 -4.81 -15.09 21.62
N ILE A 249 -3.72 -14.67 20.91
CA ILE A 249 -2.37 -15.09 21.22
C ILE A 249 -1.81 -14.13 22.27
N ALA A 250 -1.72 -14.61 23.50
CA ALA A 250 -1.15 -13.86 24.60
C ALA A 250 0.38 -14.00 24.63
N PRO A 251 1.11 -12.92 24.99
CA PRO A 251 2.56 -13.00 25.19
C PRO A 251 2.86 -13.88 26.40
N ALA A 252 3.57 -14.98 26.19
CA ALA A 252 3.89 -15.96 27.24
C ALA A 252 5.31 -16.53 27.04
N GLY A 253 5.90 -17.06 28.14
CA GLY A 253 7.20 -17.70 28.09
C GLY A 253 8.39 -16.75 28.23
N GLU A 254 9.57 -17.27 27.89
CA GLU A 254 10.83 -16.54 28.00
C GLU A 254 10.92 -15.39 26.98
N SER A 255 11.63 -14.33 27.37
CA SER A 255 11.99 -13.25 26.46
C SER A 255 13.14 -13.67 25.55
N THR A 256 12.93 -13.58 24.25
CA THR A 256 13.96 -13.79 23.22
C THR A 256 14.01 -12.60 22.26
N GLY A 257 15.05 -12.46 21.49
CA GLY A 257 15.19 -11.34 20.54
C GLY A 257 15.72 -11.80 19.19
N SER A 258 15.29 -11.07 18.15
CA SER A 258 15.82 -11.20 16.81
C SER A 258 16.16 -9.82 16.25
N ALA A 259 17.21 -9.71 15.45
CA ALA A 259 17.60 -8.47 14.79
C ALA A 259 18.13 -8.73 13.39
N ASP A 260 17.74 -7.83 12.49
CA ASP A 260 18.35 -7.66 11.18
C ASP A 260 19.23 -6.41 11.23
N LEU A 261 20.53 -6.60 11.06
CA LEU A 261 21.54 -5.55 11.28
C LEU A 261 21.92 -4.92 9.94
N ALA A 262 21.46 -3.71 9.70
CA ALA A 262 21.84 -2.95 8.52
C ALA A 262 22.70 -1.73 8.90
N MET A 263 23.85 -1.56 8.22
CA MET A 263 24.76 -0.43 8.39
C MET A 263 24.90 0.35 7.07
N LYS A 264 24.59 1.67 7.10
CA LYS A 264 24.86 2.62 5.98
C LYS A 264 24.40 2.13 4.59
N GLY A 265 23.14 1.74 4.46
CA GLY A 265 22.61 1.25 3.18
C GLY A 265 21.16 1.65 2.97
N ARG A 266 20.49 0.95 2.05
CA ARG A 266 19.05 1.06 1.81
C ARG A 266 18.23 0.22 2.80
N ASP A 267 18.88 -0.72 3.49
CA ASP A 267 18.24 -1.64 4.41
C ASP A 267 18.14 -1.03 5.81
N ARG A 268 17.12 -1.42 6.55
CA ARG A 268 16.79 -0.88 7.87
C ARG A 268 17.34 -1.79 8.96
N PHE A 269 17.86 -1.20 10.05
CA PHE A 269 18.11 -1.93 11.27
C PHE A 269 16.81 -2.17 12.01
N ILE A 270 16.39 -3.44 12.13
CA ILE A 270 15.14 -3.82 12.78
C ILE A 270 15.44 -4.83 13.89
N ALA A 271 14.82 -4.66 15.07
CA ALA A 271 14.88 -5.65 16.12
C ALA A 271 13.54 -5.88 16.81
N GLY A 272 13.22 -7.15 17.02
CA GLY A 272 12.01 -7.64 17.66
C GLY A 272 12.28 -8.31 19.01
N HIS A 273 11.43 -8.03 19.98
CA HIS A 273 11.31 -8.75 21.24
C HIS A 273 10.20 -9.77 21.15
N TRP A 274 10.49 -11.02 21.38
CA TRP A 274 9.55 -12.12 21.36
C TRP A 274 9.21 -12.60 22.77
N LYS A 275 7.92 -12.80 23.03
CA LYS A 275 7.40 -13.56 24.16
C LYS A 275 6.53 -14.69 23.64
N GLY A 276 7.08 -15.90 23.57
CA GLY A 276 6.46 -17.01 22.87
C GLY A 276 6.19 -16.65 21.42
N ASN A 277 4.94 -16.70 21.00
CA ASN A 277 4.52 -16.44 19.62
C ASN A 277 4.09 -14.97 19.37
N VAL A 278 4.39 -14.06 20.29
CA VAL A 278 4.11 -12.62 20.12
C VAL A 278 5.41 -11.85 19.93
N CYS A 279 5.53 -11.16 18.81
CA CYS A 279 6.63 -10.26 18.48
C CYS A 279 6.24 -8.81 18.74
N PHE A 280 7.09 -8.08 19.45
CA PHE A 280 7.01 -6.62 19.62
C PHE A 280 8.16 -6.00 18.84
N ILE A 281 7.89 -5.23 17.78
CA ILE A 281 8.93 -4.48 17.07
C ILE A 281 9.40 -3.35 17.98
N LYS A 282 10.65 -3.41 18.42
CA LYS A 282 11.24 -2.48 19.39
C LYS A 282 12.18 -1.48 18.76
N LEU A 283 12.93 -1.89 17.75
CA LEU A 283 13.85 -1.02 17.03
C LEU A 283 13.48 -1.07 15.54
N ASP A 284 13.51 0.08 14.89
CA ASP A 284 13.25 0.24 13.47
C ASP A 284 13.90 1.53 13.01
N GLN A 285 15.12 1.45 12.49
CA GLN A 285 15.95 2.59 12.14
C GLN A 285 16.37 2.50 10.67
N GLU A 286 16.14 3.58 9.94
CA GLU A 286 16.55 3.70 8.54
C GLU A 286 18.06 3.93 8.41
N TYR A 287 18.64 4.62 9.40
CA TYR A 287 20.06 4.89 9.48
C TYR A 287 20.65 4.36 10.78
N SER A 288 21.64 3.52 10.65
CA SER A 288 22.37 3.00 11.80
C SER A 288 23.89 2.99 11.56
N THR A 289 24.62 3.08 12.64
CA THR A 289 26.06 2.92 12.69
C THR A 289 26.39 1.75 13.61
N GLY A 290 27.54 1.13 13.46
CA GLY A 290 27.96 0.05 14.37
C GLY A 290 27.79 0.41 15.85
N LYS A 291 28.15 1.65 16.23
CA LYS A 291 28.01 2.14 17.62
C LYS A 291 26.54 2.32 18.04
N SER A 292 25.67 2.81 17.16
CA SER A 292 24.24 2.94 17.50
C SER A 292 23.57 1.57 17.63
N ILE A 293 23.85 0.64 16.72
CA ILE A 293 23.37 -0.75 16.80
C ILE A 293 23.77 -1.40 18.14
N GLU A 294 25.05 -1.33 18.51
CA GLU A 294 25.54 -1.86 19.78
C GLU A 294 24.78 -1.26 20.98
N THR A 295 24.66 0.06 21.02
CA THR A 295 24.01 0.77 22.12
C THR A 295 22.54 0.42 22.23
N ASP A 296 21.81 0.46 21.10
CA ASP A 296 20.36 0.26 21.07
C ASP A 296 19.96 -1.19 21.31
N LEU A 297 20.73 -2.16 20.78
CA LEU A 297 20.50 -3.57 21.08
C LEU A 297 20.77 -3.90 22.55
N LYS A 298 21.87 -3.38 23.12
CA LYS A 298 22.17 -3.58 24.54
C LYS A 298 21.07 -3.00 25.43
N ARG A 299 20.58 -1.79 25.09
CA ARG A 299 19.46 -1.17 25.80
C ARG A 299 18.20 -2.02 25.70
N MET A 300 17.80 -2.44 24.49
CA MET A 300 16.63 -3.29 24.26
C MET A 300 16.71 -4.60 25.03
N MET A 301 17.87 -5.25 25.03
CA MET A 301 18.06 -6.50 25.79
C MET A 301 17.85 -6.30 27.30
N ILE A 302 18.35 -5.19 27.86
CA ILE A 302 18.16 -4.85 29.28
C ILE A 302 16.67 -4.56 29.56
N GLU A 303 16.05 -3.65 28.81
CA GLU A 303 14.65 -3.23 28.99
C GLU A 303 13.65 -4.39 28.84
N CYS A 304 13.93 -5.31 27.92
CA CYS A 304 13.07 -6.44 27.64
C CYS A 304 13.49 -7.73 28.39
N SER A 305 14.54 -7.66 29.23
CA SER A 305 15.08 -8.80 29.96
C SER A 305 15.46 -9.98 29.05
N ILE A 306 16.14 -9.69 27.94
CA ILE A 306 16.58 -10.69 26.96
C ILE A 306 18.03 -11.08 27.29
N PRO A 307 18.32 -12.31 27.68
CA PRO A 307 19.68 -12.79 27.83
C PRO A 307 20.42 -12.77 26.48
N ARG A 308 21.72 -12.46 26.47
CA ARG A 308 22.52 -12.47 25.24
C ARG A 308 22.41 -13.79 24.46
N SER A 309 22.43 -14.90 25.17
CA SER A 309 22.31 -16.25 24.60
C SER A 309 20.93 -16.54 23.96
N LYS A 310 19.93 -15.66 24.19
CA LYS A 310 18.57 -15.70 23.63
C LYS A 310 18.33 -14.61 22.58
N MET A 311 19.34 -13.82 22.27
CA MET A 311 19.34 -12.87 21.17
C MET A 311 20.01 -13.49 19.96
N ILE A 312 19.37 -13.39 18.79
CA ILE A 312 19.90 -13.81 17.50
C ILE A 312 19.93 -12.61 16.55
N ALA A 313 20.99 -12.45 15.78
CA ALA A 313 21.11 -11.38 14.81
C ALA A 313 21.66 -11.91 13.49
N ASP A 314 21.11 -11.38 12.38
CA ASP A 314 21.67 -11.62 11.05
C ASP A 314 23.04 -10.96 10.95
N SER A 315 24.04 -11.77 10.64
CA SER A 315 25.44 -11.35 10.53
C SER A 315 25.95 -11.42 9.09
N ASP A 316 25.11 -11.79 8.13
CA ASP A 316 25.50 -11.89 6.74
C ASP A 316 25.97 -10.51 6.22
N GLY A 317 27.22 -10.44 5.76
CA GLY A 317 27.83 -9.21 5.26
C GLY A 317 28.47 -8.27 6.31
N LEU A 318 28.38 -8.57 7.60
CA LEU A 318 28.93 -7.72 8.68
C LEU A 318 30.33 -8.16 9.19
N GLY A 319 30.88 -9.26 8.66
CA GLY A 319 32.16 -9.80 9.12
C GLY A 319 32.14 -10.12 10.61
N ASN A 320 33.22 -9.79 11.32
CA ASN A 320 33.41 -10.08 12.77
C ASN A 320 32.71 -9.05 13.67
N TYR A 321 31.70 -8.32 13.19
CA TYR A 321 31.05 -7.26 13.97
C TYR A 321 30.43 -7.76 15.28
N LEU A 322 29.68 -8.87 15.21
CA LEU A 322 29.02 -9.43 16.40
C LEU A 322 30.03 -9.96 17.45
N GLU A 323 31.07 -10.62 17.01
CA GLU A 323 32.13 -11.06 17.90
C GLU A 323 32.83 -9.89 18.63
N SER A 324 33.06 -8.79 17.89
CA SER A 324 33.80 -7.63 18.41
C SER A 324 32.96 -6.75 19.35
N TYR A 325 31.70 -6.54 19.07
CA TYR A 325 30.87 -5.54 19.76
C TYR A 325 29.69 -6.13 20.54
N LEU A 326 29.17 -7.28 20.12
CA LEU A 326 27.97 -7.91 20.68
C LEU A 326 28.22 -9.35 21.14
N ASN A 327 29.38 -9.62 21.68
CA ASN A 327 29.79 -10.97 22.15
C ASN A 327 28.68 -11.62 23.01
N GLY A 328 28.44 -12.91 22.76
CA GLY A 328 27.43 -13.73 23.43
C GLY A 328 26.01 -13.68 22.80
N ILE A 329 25.81 -12.90 21.72
CA ILE A 329 24.63 -12.98 20.86
C ILE A 329 24.84 -14.10 19.83
N LYS A 330 23.79 -14.81 19.50
CA LYS A 330 23.82 -15.84 18.45
C LYS A 330 23.83 -15.23 17.07
N GLU A 331 24.69 -15.74 16.21
CA GLU A 331 24.73 -15.36 14.80
C GLU A 331 23.74 -16.18 13.98
N PHE A 332 23.06 -15.53 13.04
CA PHE A 332 22.27 -16.17 12.02
C PHE A 332 22.97 -16.00 10.67
N HIS A 333 23.24 -17.09 10.01
CA HIS A 333 23.79 -17.13 8.65
C HIS A 333 22.76 -17.76 7.73
N GLY A 334 22.10 -16.94 6.92
CA GLY A 334 21.02 -17.40 6.04
C GLY A 334 21.43 -18.47 5.05
N GLY A 335 22.68 -18.40 4.54
CA GLY A 335 23.27 -19.38 3.65
C GLY A 335 23.75 -20.70 4.32
N ALA A 336 23.69 -20.82 5.66
CA ALA A 336 24.12 -22.01 6.37
C ALA A 336 23.30 -23.25 5.99
N ARG A 337 23.86 -24.43 6.31
CA ARG A 337 23.19 -25.72 6.08
C ARG A 337 21.86 -25.77 6.86
N PRO A 338 20.74 -26.14 6.21
CA PRO A 338 19.46 -26.27 6.88
C PRO A 338 19.48 -27.44 7.89
N ILE A 339 18.62 -27.39 8.88
CA ILE A 339 18.41 -28.49 9.84
C ILE A 339 17.68 -29.64 9.13
N ASN A 340 16.64 -29.34 8.36
CA ASN A 340 15.94 -30.29 7.51
C ASN A 340 16.54 -30.27 6.10
N PRO A 341 17.11 -31.39 5.60
CA PRO A 341 17.76 -31.46 4.28
C PRO A 341 16.83 -31.24 3.08
N GLU A 342 15.52 -31.16 3.28
CA GLU A 342 14.55 -30.81 2.24
C GLU A 342 14.68 -29.34 1.78
N PHE A 343 15.34 -28.47 2.54
CA PHE A 343 15.50 -27.06 2.21
C PHE A 343 16.88 -26.78 1.59
N ASP A 344 16.96 -25.73 0.79
CA ASP A 344 18.21 -25.31 0.16
C ASP A 344 19.25 -24.81 1.19
N ASN A 345 18.79 -23.98 2.12
CA ASN A 345 19.59 -23.35 3.14
C ASN A 345 18.75 -23.03 4.38
N LEU A 346 19.40 -22.52 5.43
CA LEU A 346 18.74 -22.19 6.70
C LEU A 346 17.71 -21.06 6.54
N LYS A 347 17.96 -20.05 5.67
CA LYS A 347 17.03 -18.97 5.40
C LYS A 347 15.72 -19.51 4.79
N SER A 348 15.83 -20.42 3.81
CA SER A 348 14.66 -21.07 3.21
C SER A 348 13.87 -21.86 4.25
N GLU A 349 14.54 -22.68 5.09
CA GLU A 349 13.85 -23.43 6.14
C GLU A 349 13.11 -22.51 7.13
N CYS A 350 13.74 -21.43 7.57
CA CYS A 350 13.10 -20.45 8.46
C CYS A 350 11.90 -19.76 7.79
N ALA A 351 12.02 -19.40 6.51
CA ALA A 351 10.93 -18.75 5.78
C ALA A 351 9.69 -19.68 5.62
N PHE A 352 9.91 -20.96 5.30
CA PHE A 352 8.82 -21.93 5.22
C PHE A 352 8.15 -22.17 6.57
N LYS A 353 8.92 -22.30 7.65
CA LYS A 353 8.39 -22.44 9.00
C LYS A 353 7.62 -21.22 9.46
N LEU A 354 8.13 -20.02 9.15
CA LEU A 354 7.45 -18.76 9.43
C LEU A 354 6.11 -18.70 8.68
N ALA A 355 6.12 -19.02 7.39
CA ALA A 355 4.90 -19.05 6.56
C ALA A 355 3.86 -20.06 7.09
N GLU A 356 4.29 -21.24 7.52
CA GLU A 356 3.42 -22.22 8.16
C GLU A 356 2.77 -21.68 9.43
N MET A 357 3.55 -21.04 10.31
CA MET A 357 3.03 -20.42 11.53
C MET A 357 2.04 -19.29 11.22
N ILE A 358 2.33 -18.46 10.22
CA ILE A 358 1.44 -17.38 9.75
C ILE A 358 0.13 -17.96 9.24
N ASN A 359 0.20 -18.92 8.31
CA ASN A 359 -0.97 -19.51 7.68
C ASN A 359 -1.89 -20.22 8.68
N ASN A 360 -1.32 -20.77 9.74
CA ASN A 360 -2.05 -21.40 10.85
C ASN A 360 -2.48 -20.42 11.95
N ARG A 361 -2.27 -19.10 11.79
CA ARG A 361 -2.61 -18.04 12.77
C ARG A 361 -1.98 -18.28 14.16
N LEU A 362 -0.74 -18.77 14.18
CA LEU A 362 -0.01 -19.06 15.41
C LEU A 362 0.86 -17.91 15.90
N LEU A 363 0.93 -16.80 15.14
CA LEU A 363 1.76 -15.64 15.44
C LEU A 363 0.93 -14.37 15.62
N ARG A 364 1.44 -13.49 16.47
CA ARG A 364 0.97 -12.11 16.60
C ARG A 364 2.15 -11.14 16.54
N ILE A 365 1.98 -10.03 15.81
CA ILE A 365 2.97 -8.96 15.75
C ILE A 365 2.34 -7.66 16.28
N VAL A 366 3.01 -7.05 17.24
CA VAL A 366 2.67 -5.74 17.80
C VAL A 366 3.64 -4.71 17.26
N CYS A 367 3.13 -3.81 16.43
CA CYS A 367 3.93 -2.83 15.71
C CYS A 367 3.12 -1.57 15.41
N THR A 368 3.76 -0.54 14.86
CA THR A 368 3.11 0.66 14.34
C THR A 368 2.44 0.36 12.99
N GLU A 369 1.50 1.22 12.55
CA GLU A 369 0.82 1.05 11.25
C GLU A 369 1.83 1.08 10.07
N ALA A 370 2.83 1.95 10.13
CA ALA A 370 3.87 2.00 9.10
C ALA A 370 4.71 0.70 9.02
N GLN A 371 5.01 0.08 10.16
CA GLN A 371 5.69 -1.21 10.22
C GLN A 371 4.79 -2.33 9.70
N ARG A 372 3.50 -2.30 10.05
CA ARG A 372 2.50 -3.26 9.57
C ARG A 372 2.44 -3.32 8.05
N GLU A 373 2.35 -2.17 7.38
CA GLU A 373 2.28 -2.14 5.91
C GLU A 373 3.52 -2.75 5.26
N ARG A 374 4.71 -2.41 5.75
CA ARG A 374 5.96 -3.00 5.23
C ARG A 374 6.01 -4.51 5.43
N ILE A 375 5.63 -4.99 6.62
CA ILE A 375 5.59 -6.44 6.90
C ILE A 375 4.62 -7.14 5.95
N ILE A 376 3.44 -6.54 5.68
CA ILE A 376 2.48 -7.08 4.71
C ILE A 376 3.09 -7.14 3.31
N GLU A 377 3.76 -6.07 2.88
CA GLU A 377 4.38 -6.02 1.55
C GLU A 377 5.49 -7.08 1.42
N GLU A 378 6.39 -7.18 2.37
CA GLU A 378 7.52 -8.13 2.35
C GLU A 378 7.04 -9.59 2.40
N LEU A 379 6.09 -9.92 3.28
CA LEU A 379 5.56 -11.28 3.37
C LEU A 379 4.72 -11.67 2.15
N SER A 380 4.09 -10.68 1.47
CA SER A 380 3.28 -10.94 0.27
C SER A 380 4.11 -11.27 -0.97
N VAL A 381 5.39 -10.91 -0.99
CA VAL A 381 6.29 -11.24 -2.11
C VAL A 381 7.13 -12.49 -1.87
N LEU A 382 7.04 -13.07 -0.68
CA LEU A 382 7.81 -14.28 -0.33
C LEU A 382 7.25 -15.51 -1.06
N LYS A 383 8.06 -16.11 -1.93
CA LYS A 383 7.63 -17.22 -2.82
C LYS A 383 8.54 -18.43 -2.72
N GLN A 384 7.97 -19.60 -2.97
CA GLN A 384 8.72 -20.84 -3.16
C GLN A 384 9.43 -20.84 -4.51
N ALA A 385 10.72 -21.16 -4.52
CA ALA A 385 11.48 -21.44 -5.72
C ALA A 385 11.25 -22.88 -6.18
N HIS A 386 11.41 -23.14 -7.48
CA HIS A 386 11.51 -24.49 -8.07
C HIS A 386 10.31 -25.42 -7.87
N ILE A 387 9.08 -24.92 -8.02
CA ILE A 387 7.84 -25.71 -7.82
C ILE A 387 7.74 -26.91 -8.78
N ASP A 388 8.24 -26.78 -10.01
CA ASP A 388 8.06 -27.80 -11.06
C ASP A 388 9.14 -28.90 -11.07
N ALA A 389 9.99 -28.97 -10.05
CA ALA A 389 11.09 -29.93 -10.01
C ALA A 389 10.97 -30.89 -8.82
N ASP A 390 10.37 -32.05 -9.05
CA ASP A 390 10.18 -33.13 -8.05
C ASP A 390 11.47 -33.60 -7.31
N THR A 391 12.63 -33.22 -7.81
CA THR A 391 13.94 -33.65 -7.27
C THR A 391 14.73 -32.54 -6.61
N ARG A 392 14.23 -31.30 -6.56
CA ARG A 392 14.93 -30.15 -6.01
C ARG A 392 14.47 -29.82 -4.60
N LYS A 393 15.43 -29.32 -3.79
CA LYS A 393 15.16 -28.82 -2.45
C LYS A 393 14.24 -27.60 -2.49
N LYS A 394 13.52 -27.35 -1.41
CA LYS A 394 12.66 -26.18 -1.24
C LYS A 394 13.51 -24.94 -0.99
N GLY A 395 13.45 -23.98 -1.89
CA GLY A 395 14.08 -22.67 -1.79
C GLY A 395 13.06 -21.55 -1.75
N ILE A 396 13.53 -20.33 -1.52
CA ILE A 396 12.75 -19.09 -1.60
C ILE A 396 13.30 -18.14 -2.64
N ILE A 397 12.40 -17.32 -3.21
CA ILE A 397 12.73 -16.20 -4.10
C ILE A 397 12.19 -14.91 -3.46
#